data_60c509ea87875efa0e0baf545045953b
#
_entry.id   60c509ea87875efa0e0baf545045953b
#
_cell.length_a   1.000
_cell.length_b   1.000
_cell.length_c   1.000
_cell.angle_alpha   90.00
_cell.angle_beta   90.00
_cell.angle_gamma   90.00
#
_symmetry.space_group_name_H-M   'P 1'
#
loop_
_entity.id
_entity.type
_entity.pdbx_description
1 polymer ?
#
loop_
_entity_poly.entity_id
_entity_poly.type
_entity_poly.pdbx_seq_one_letter_code
_entity_poly.pdbx_strand_id
1 'polypeptide(L)'
;MQTRIVMPVSLSLFLAVGFFGATFVKCTTMTKNLGIVYPQLIESRNDGGEKVIKISESIMLNLKKSSIVSKEFLLRTYQDDIMEHNYLDGEILEESLYHDSESFASVIVLHQNGLKVEGIVSPNFGIKPMLTGERSADGRIPHAFYELPPEKTNQKGAGSNTLLSSVYSGFYPQHTRRPKKVYLELMILVDSYFRWQFDTKDSMLTYLLISINAVNLKYLSISDPEVQIIFRAVEVFNHKVEDKFLVRNGTKNIKDRDTLFALQKYVIHNYEHYYTFDALYYITGLDMGYYYFGGFDTDVQGIAFLGGVCTIDKLGMGEDRKDTYSGVRITAHELGHLSPYGDCLETKNATRRINKKLDTVLLPGEKLDRDKVCQLAFPTLEDIRFVTDNGVARCRASCYSTKANKTFWTILPDHSPCNETIVKGKQYPNMVCVNGDCRPKLSKPSQYPVKPCISLTC
;
A
#
# COMPACT_ATOMS: atom_id res chain seq x y z
N MET A 1 -6.39 -17.72 -89.42
CA MET A 1 -5.63 -18.36 -88.31
C MET A 1 -5.13 -17.24 -87.41
N GLN A 2 -5.83 -17.01 -86.36
CA GLN A 2 -5.54 -15.90 -85.41
C GLN A 2 -4.97 -16.50 -84.13
N THR A 3 -3.74 -16.21 -83.81
CA THR A 3 -3.05 -16.58 -82.61
C THR A 3 -3.33 -15.44 -81.54
N ARG A 4 -4.00 -15.79 -80.51
CA ARG A 4 -4.16 -14.91 -79.30
C ARG A 4 -3.03 -15.11 -78.31
N ILE A 5 -2.31 -14.07 -78.04
CA ILE A 5 -1.28 -14.02 -77.01
C ILE A 5 -2.01 -13.74 -75.69
N VAL A 6 -1.83 -14.59 -74.67
CA VAL A 6 -2.31 -14.39 -73.28
C VAL A 6 -1.13 -13.91 -72.45
N MET A 7 -1.23 -12.70 -71.93
CA MET A 7 -0.28 -12.21 -70.90
C MET A 7 -0.70 -12.68 -69.49
N PRO A 8 0.22 -13.06 -68.64
CA PRO A 8 -0.09 -13.34 -67.24
C PRO A 8 -0.14 -12.07 -66.44
N VAL A 9 -1.25 -11.87 -65.71
CA VAL A 9 -1.42 -10.83 -64.71
C VAL A 9 -0.72 -11.27 -63.42
N SER A 10 0.35 -10.59 -63.03
CA SER A 10 0.99 -10.79 -61.75
C SER A 10 0.18 -10.12 -60.63
N LEU A 11 -0.38 -10.92 -59.76
CA LEU A 11 -1.13 -10.48 -58.59
C LEU A 11 -0.11 -10.16 -57.47
N SER A 12 0.23 -8.88 -57.31
CA SER A 12 1.02 -8.41 -56.18
C SER A 12 0.12 -8.29 -54.91
N LEU A 13 0.29 -9.27 -54.01
CA LEU A 13 -0.38 -9.30 -52.72
C LEU A 13 0.32 -8.29 -51.78
N PHE A 14 -0.20 -7.09 -51.63
CA PHE A 14 0.18 -6.16 -50.57
C PHE A 14 -0.37 -6.66 -49.24
N LEU A 15 0.49 -7.30 -48.45
CA LEU A 15 0.24 -7.52 -47.01
C LEU A 15 0.31 -6.18 -46.31
N ALA A 16 -0.84 -5.55 -46.13
CA ALA A 16 -1.00 -4.45 -45.17
C ALA A 16 -0.92 -5.02 -43.76
N VAL A 17 0.26 -4.97 -43.15
CA VAL A 17 0.44 -5.18 -41.73
C VAL A 17 -0.18 -3.94 -41.03
N GLY A 18 -1.45 -4.06 -40.65
CA GLY A 18 -2.11 -3.09 -39.80
C GLY A 18 -1.49 -3.13 -38.42
N PHE A 19 -0.64 -2.16 -38.12
CA PHE A 19 -0.31 -1.81 -36.76
C PHE A 19 -1.59 -1.36 -36.07
N PHE A 20 -2.28 -2.24 -35.37
CA PHE A 20 -3.23 -1.86 -34.33
C PHE A 20 -2.43 -1.23 -33.18
N GLY A 21 -2.11 0.04 -33.31
CA GLY A 21 -1.74 0.85 -32.19
C GLY A 21 -2.93 0.88 -31.24
N ALA A 22 -2.86 0.09 -30.16
CA ALA A 22 -3.79 0.26 -29.05
C ALA A 22 -3.56 1.66 -28.49
N THR A 23 -4.35 2.61 -28.96
CA THR A 23 -4.50 3.91 -28.29
C THR A 23 -5.19 3.63 -26.97
N PHE A 24 -4.40 3.46 -25.92
CA PHE A 24 -4.91 3.52 -24.56
C PHE A 24 -5.51 4.91 -24.38
N VAL A 25 -6.84 5.01 -24.47
CA VAL A 25 -7.57 6.17 -24.02
C VAL A 25 -7.33 6.24 -22.52
N LYS A 26 -6.39 7.09 -22.10
CA LYS A 26 -6.23 7.49 -20.71
C LYS A 26 -7.61 8.00 -20.29
N CYS A 27 -8.34 7.22 -19.49
CA CYS A 27 -9.61 7.64 -18.92
C CYS A 27 -9.28 8.75 -17.92
N THR A 28 -9.22 9.98 -18.40
CA THR A 28 -9.06 11.17 -17.57
C THR A 28 -10.32 11.31 -16.74
N THR A 29 -10.23 10.95 -15.47
CA THR A 29 -11.25 11.30 -14.49
C THR A 29 -11.43 12.80 -14.52
N MET A 30 -12.63 13.22 -14.83
CA MET A 30 -12.96 14.64 -14.96
C MET A 30 -13.10 15.27 -13.58
N THR A 31 -11.96 15.59 -12.94
CA THR A 31 -11.95 16.59 -11.89
C THR A 31 -12.21 17.93 -12.55
N LYS A 32 -13.18 18.67 -12.03
CA LYS A 32 -13.52 19.98 -12.58
C LYS A 32 -12.40 20.96 -12.26
N ASN A 33 -11.67 21.37 -13.27
CA ASN A 33 -10.63 22.40 -13.13
C ASN A 33 -11.31 23.75 -12.82
N LEU A 34 -10.93 24.36 -11.69
CA LEU A 34 -11.46 25.65 -11.24
C LEU A 34 -10.57 26.82 -11.66
N GLY A 35 -9.34 26.55 -12.09
CA GLY A 35 -8.42 27.58 -12.55
C GLY A 35 -6.98 27.36 -12.13
N ILE A 36 -6.14 28.36 -12.37
CA ILE A 36 -4.74 28.38 -12.01
C ILE A 36 -4.55 29.27 -10.78
N VAL A 37 -3.82 28.75 -9.79
CA VAL A 37 -3.42 29.50 -8.60
C VAL A 37 -1.88 29.52 -8.49
N TYR A 38 -1.36 30.50 -7.77
CA TYR A 38 0.07 30.70 -7.53
C TYR A 38 0.33 30.72 -6.03
N PRO A 39 0.52 29.56 -5.37
CA PRO A 39 0.75 29.47 -3.94
C PRO A 39 1.91 30.33 -3.47
N GLN A 40 1.79 30.87 -2.28
CA GLN A 40 2.79 31.72 -1.65
C GLN A 40 3.10 31.24 -0.22
N LEU A 41 4.36 31.02 0.09
CA LEU A 41 4.80 30.81 1.45
C LEU A 41 4.78 32.14 2.19
N ILE A 42 3.97 32.26 3.23
CA ILE A 42 3.85 33.46 4.05
C ILE A 42 4.81 33.40 5.23
N GLU A 43 4.84 32.25 5.90
CA GLU A 43 5.68 32.05 7.08
C GLU A 43 6.24 30.62 7.13
N SER A 44 7.46 30.48 7.61
CA SER A 44 8.06 29.18 7.90
C SER A 44 8.78 29.29 9.25
N ARG A 45 8.33 28.51 10.23
CA ARG A 45 8.92 28.48 11.59
C ARG A 45 9.90 27.31 11.68
N ASN A 46 11.15 27.62 12.03
CA ASN A 46 12.22 26.64 12.09
C ASN A 46 12.06 25.64 13.25
N ASP A 47 11.48 26.07 14.38
CA ASP A 47 11.43 25.27 15.62
C ASP A 47 10.39 24.14 15.63
N GLY A 48 9.44 24.11 14.70
CA GLY A 48 8.39 23.08 14.66
C GLY A 48 8.09 22.55 13.25
N GLY A 49 8.81 23.04 12.21
CA GLY A 49 8.51 22.68 10.82
C GLY A 49 7.14 23.18 10.33
N GLU A 50 6.53 24.13 11.06
CA GLU A 50 5.25 24.72 10.68
C GLU A 50 5.41 25.69 9.50
N LYS A 51 4.42 25.70 8.60
CA LYS A 51 4.40 26.56 7.41
C LYS A 51 3.01 27.18 7.25
N VAL A 52 2.98 28.46 6.90
CA VAL A 52 1.74 29.13 6.48
C VAL A 52 1.83 29.36 4.97
N ILE A 53 0.91 28.75 4.22
CA ILE A 53 0.86 28.84 2.77
C ILE A 53 -0.48 29.41 2.35
N LYS A 54 -0.45 30.53 1.61
CA LYS A 54 -1.59 31.09 0.91
C LYS A 54 -1.74 30.37 -0.42
N ILE A 55 -2.82 29.61 -0.59
CA ILE A 55 -3.15 28.92 -1.84
C ILE A 55 -3.88 29.86 -2.79
N SER A 56 -4.87 30.60 -2.29
CA SER A 56 -5.66 31.59 -3.00
C SER A 56 -6.05 32.74 -2.06
N GLU A 57 -6.82 33.70 -2.53
CA GLU A 57 -7.32 34.77 -1.65
C GLU A 57 -8.22 34.27 -0.53
N SER A 58 -8.89 33.13 -0.73
CA SER A 58 -9.84 32.54 0.23
C SER A 58 -9.30 31.34 0.98
N ILE A 59 -8.12 30.80 0.60
CA ILE A 59 -7.57 29.58 1.19
C ILE A 59 -6.17 29.83 1.72
N MET A 60 -6.04 29.73 3.04
CA MET A 60 -4.77 29.78 3.75
C MET A 60 -4.61 28.51 4.59
N LEU A 61 -3.47 27.84 4.49
CA LEU A 61 -3.17 26.60 5.22
C LEU A 61 -2.15 26.85 6.31
N ASN A 62 -2.44 26.37 7.53
CA ASN A 62 -1.55 26.34 8.67
C ASN A 62 -0.97 24.94 8.81
N LEU A 63 0.09 24.66 8.07
CA LEU A 63 0.62 23.34 7.88
C LEU A 63 1.55 22.91 9.01
N LYS A 64 1.29 21.73 9.56
CA LYS A 64 2.16 21.01 10.48
C LYS A 64 2.77 19.80 9.80
N LYS A 65 4.00 19.47 10.15
CA LYS A 65 4.68 18.29 9.61
C LYS A 65 3.96 17.01 10.02
N SER A 66 3.72 16.12 9.10
CA SER A 66 3.11 14.82 9.38
C SER A 66 4.17 13.76 9.72
N SER A 67 3.79 12.78 10.52
CA SER A 67 4.63 11.63 10.87
C SER A 67 3.75 10.39 10.96
N ILE A 68 3.54 9.78 9.80
CA ILE A 68 2.68 8.62 9.61
C ILE A 68 3.41 7.42 9.05
N VAL A 69 4.62 7.60 8.50
CA VAL A 69 5.38 6.54 7.83
C VAL A 69 6.25 5.81 8.86
N SER A 70 6.33 4.50 8.75
CA SER A 70 7.32 3.73 9.52
C SER A 70 8.72 4.10 9.08
N LYS A 71 9.68 4.06 10.00
CA LYS A 71 11.09 4.41 9.69
C LYS A 71 11.62 3.59 8.52
N GLU A 72 11.41 2.29 8.57
CA GLU A 72 11.72 1.37 7.50
C GLU A 72 10.41 1.10 6.73
N PHE A 73 10.32 1.68 5.54
CA PHE A 73 9.16 1.54 4.67
C PHE A 73 9.43 0.50 3.60
N LEU A 74 8.54 -0.46 3.42
CA LEU A 74 8.69 -1.52 2.46
C LEU A 74 7.88 -1.24 1.18
N LEU A 75 8.58 -1.16 0.05
CA LEU A 75 7.98 -1.20 -1.28
C LEU A 75 8.22 -2.58 -1.90
N ARG A 76 7.15 -3.36 -2.09
CA ARG A 76 7.18 -4.62 -2.82
C ARG A 76 6.74 -4.44 -4.25
N THR A 77 7.45 -5.09 -5.14
CA THR A 77 7.11 -5.16 -6.56
C THR A 77 7.38 -6.57 -7.07
N TYR A 78 6.96 -6.84 -8.29
CA TYR A 78 7.15 -8.16 -8.91
C TYR A 78 7.84 -8.02 -10.26
N GLN A 79 8.81 -8.89 -10.48
CA GLN A 79 9.34 -9.18 -11.81
C GLN A 79 8.91 -10.62 -12.15
N ASP A 80 7.95 -10.75 -13.06
CA ASP A 80 7.23 -12.02 -13.29
C ASP A 80 6.56 -12.52 -11.99
N ASP A 81 6.93 -13.71 -11.51
CA ASP A 81 6.45 -14.28 -10.24
C ASP A 81 7.41 -14.02 -9.06
N ILE A 82 8.50 -13.28 -9.30
CA ILE A 82 9.52 -13.03 -8.27
C ILE A 82 9.18 -11.74 -7.56
N MET A 83 8.92 -11.84 -6.25
CA MET A 83 8.71 -10.69 -5.37
C MET A 83 10.05 -10.00 -5.08
N GLU A 84 10.07 -8.68 -5.23
CA GLU A 84 11.21 -7.82 -4.94
C GLU A 84 10.88 -6.90 -3.76
N HIS A 85 11.81 -6.81 -2.80
CA HIS A 85 11.68 -5.95 -1.63
C HIS A 85 12.64 -4.77 -1.74
N ASN A 86 12.09 -3.56 -1.71
CA ASN A 86 12.84 -2.32 -1.64
C ASN A 86 12.51 -1.64 -0.31
N TYR A 87 13.52 -1.52 0.57
CA TYR A 87 13.37 -0.82 1.84
C TYR A 87 13.77 0.64 1.65
N LEU A 88 12.85 1.54 1.94
CA LEU A 88 13.00 2.98 1.82
C LEU A 88 13.07 3.61 3.22
N ASP A 89 13.77 4.73 3.33
CA ASP A 89 13.77 5.53 4.55
C ASP A 89 12.45 6.31 4.65
N GLY A 90 11.62 5.95 5.65
CA GLY A 90 10.34 6.59 5.85
C GLY A 90 10.44 8.06 6.29
N GLU A 91 11.53 8.46 6.96
CA GLU A 91 11.74 9.86 7.35
C GLU A 91 11.96 10.73 6.09
N ILE A 92 12.67 10.18 5.09
CA ILE A 92 12.86 10.86 3.79
C ILE A 92 11.54 10.89 3.01
N LEU A 93 10.77 9.80 3.01
CA LEU A 93 9.47 9.76 2.31
C LEU A 93 8.48 10.79 2.84
N GLU A 94 8.44 11.01 4.15
CA GLU A 94 7.51 11.96 4.77
C GLU A 94 8.14 13.35 5.01
N GLU A 95 9.39 13.59 4.55
CA GLU A 95 10.10 14.86 4.79
C GLU A 95 9.31 16.08 4.32
N SER A 96 8.59 15.93 3.22
CA SER A 96 7.81 17.01 2.59
C SER A 96 6.30 16.87 2.82
N LEU A 97 5.85 15.97 3.69
CA LEU A 97 4.45 15.71 3.97
C LEU A 97 3.95 16.57 5.13
N TYR A 98 2.89 17.33 4.88
CA TYR A 98 2.27 18.25 5.82
C TYR A 98 0.75 18.07 5.89
N HIS A 99 0.16 18.52 6.99
CA HIS A 99 -1.29 18.56 7.16
C HIS A 99 -1.75 19.84 7.86
N ASP A 100 -3.00 20.18 7.63
CA ASP A 100 -3.76 21.16 8.40
C ASP A 100 -5.08 20.50 8.82
N SER A 101 -5.23 20.24 10.12
CA SER A 101 -6.40 19.53 10.64
C SER A 101 -7.67 20.39 10.61
N GLU A 102 -7.55 21.72 10.66
CA GLU A 102 -8.70 22.64 10.63
C GLU A 102 -9.26 22.73 9.21
N SER A 103 -8.39 22.86 8.21
CA SER A 103 -8.77 22.87 6.79
C SER A 103 -8.99 21.49 6.20
N PHE A 104 -8.69 20.43 6.94
CA PHE A 104 -8.66 19.07 6.44
C PHE A 104 -7.71 18.89 5.24
N ALA A 105 -6.56 19.57 5.30
CA ALA A 105 -5.57 19.54 4.22
C ALA A 105 -4.48 18.48 4.46
N SER A 106 -4.09 17.80 3.39
CA SER A 106 -2.96 16.87 3.35
C SER A 106 -2.18 17.12 2.09
N VAL A 107 -0.93 17.60 2.21
CA VAL A 107 -0.15 18.09 1.07
C VAL A 107 1.32 17.71 1.17
N ILE A 108 1.94 17.53 0.01
CA ILE A 108 3.39 17.56 -0.16
C ILE A 108 3.81 18.99 -0.50
N VAL A 109 4.82 19.50 0.19
CA VAL A 109 5.36 20.85 -0.03
C VAL A 109 6.84 20.78 -0.34
N LEU A 110 7.23 21.19 -1.55
CA LEU A 110 8.61 21.21 -2.01
C LEU A 110 9.04 22.64 -2.35
N HIS A 111 10.31 22.97 -2.07
CA HIS A 111 10.87 24.31 -2.33
C HIS A 111 11.92 24.33 -3.44
N GLN A 112 12.26 23.18 -4.01
CA GLN A 112 13.26 23.11 -5.08
C GLN A 112 12.73 23.77 -6.37
N ASN A 113 13.47 24.76 -6.87
CA ASN A 113 13.11 25.54 -8.07
C ASN A 113 11.78 26.30 -7.99
N GLY A 114 11.38 26.71 -6.81
CA GLY A 114 10.13 27.38 -6.48
C GLY A 114 9.20 26.53 -5.61
N LEU A 115 8.20 27.17 -5.00
CA LEU A 115 7.22 26.50 -4.17
C LEU A 115 6.33 25.60 -5.02
N LYS A 116 6.27 24.32 -4.66
CA LYS A 116 5.35 23.32 -5.24
C LYS A 116 4.49 22.74 -4.12
N VAL A 117 3.19 22.73 -4.32
CA VAL A 117 2.22 22.16 -3.39
C VAL A 117 1.36 21.16 -4.16
N GLU A 118 1.27 19.93 -3.68
CA GLU A 118 0.45 18.89 -4.29
C GLU A 118 -0.37 18.18 -3.22
N GLY A 119 -1.68 17.99 -3.46
CA GLY A 119 -2.53 17.22 -2.59
C GLY A 119 -3.91 17.81 -2.36
N ILE A 120 -4.48 17.49 -1.20
CA ILE A 120 -5.79 17.92 -0.73
C ILE A 120 -5.61 19.19 0.09
N VAL A 121 -6.31 20.27 -0.30
CA VAL A 121 -6.25 21.56 0.46
C VAL A 121 -7.52 21.83 1.24
N SER A 122 -8.57 21.06 0.99
CA SER A 122 -9.80 21.01 1.79
C SER A 122 -10.61 19.77 1.41
N PRO A 123 -11.70 19.42 2.08
CA PRO A 123 -12.52 18.25 1.71
C PRO A 123 -12.99 18.23 0.25
N ASN A 124 -13.10 19.42 -0.37
CA ASN A 124 -13.66 19.55 -1.72
C ASN A 124 -12.64 19.95 -2.78
N PHE A 125 -11.40 20.30 -2.41
CA PHE A 125 -10.45 20.88 -3.35
C PHE A 125 -9.08 20.23 -3.29
N GLY A 126 -8.52 20.00 -4.49
CA GLY A 126 -7.16 19.54 -4.68
C GLY A 126 -6.29 20.57 -5.40
N ILE A 127 -4.99 20.44 -5.26
CA ILE A 127 -3.98 21.27 -5.91
C ILE A 127 -2.85 20.41 -6.48
N LYS A 128 -2.31 20.84 -7.63
CA LYS A 128 -1.22 20.13 -8.31
C LYS A 128 -0.34 21.10 -9.09
N PRO A 129 1.00 21.04 -9.00
CA PRO A 129 1.89 21.94 -9.73
C PRO A 129 1.82 21.68 -11.24
N MET A 130 1.84 22.77 -12.03
CA MET A 130 1.91 22.74 -13.49
C MET A 130 3.32 23.12 -13.94
N LEU A 131 4.16 22.11 -14.16
CA LEU A 131 5.59 22.31 -14.42
C LEU A 131 5.87 22.95 -15.78
N THR A 132 4.94 22.86 -16.73
CA THR A 132 5.03 23.43 -18.09
C THR A 132 4.27 24.74 -18.27
N GLY A 133 3.62 25.24 -17.19
CA GLY A 133 2.87 26.49 -17.23
C GLY A 133 3.75 27.73 -17.10
N GLU A 134 3.23 28.88 -17.59
CA GLU A 134 3.89 30.18 -17.41
C GLU A 134 3.93 30.56 -15.93
N ARG A 135 5.10 30.96 -15.45
CA ARG A 135 5.27 31.50 -14.11
C ARG A 135 4.61 32.86 -13.97
N SER A 136 4.19 33.20 -12.77
CA SER A 136 3.75 34.57 -12.47
C SER A 136 4.88 35.59 -12.67
N ALA A 137 4.56 36.88 -12.74
CA ALA A 137 5.53 37.96 -12.90
C ALA A 137 6.62 37.95 -11.81
N ASP A 138 6.31 37.46 -10.60
CA ASP A 138 7.23 37.28 -9.47
C ASP A 138 7.86 35.88 -9.42
N GLY A 139 7.74 35.07 -10.48
CA GLY A 139 8.43 33.80 -10.68
C GLY A 139 7.78 32.58 -10.00
N ARG A 140 6.56 32.71 -9.42
CA ARG A 140 5.86 31.59 -8.78
C ARG A 140 5.39 30.56 -9.79
N ILE A 141 5.39 29.29 -9.38
CA ILE A 141 4.93 28.16 -10.18
C ILE A 141 3.40 28.15 -10.23
N PRO A 142 2.79 28.02 -11.43
CA PRO A 142 1.35 27.86 -11.56
C PRO A 142 0.94 26.46 -11.03
N HIS A 143 -0.22 26.40 -10.38
CA HIS A 143 -0.83 25.17 -9.92
C HIS A 143 -2.24 25.06 -10.44
N ALA A 144 -2.61 23.88 -10.93
CA ALA A 144 -4.01 23.56 -11.20
C ALA A 144 -4.74 23.42 -9.86
N PHE A 145 -5.82 24.19 -9.73
CA PHE A 145 -6.75 24.11 -8.61
C PHE A 145 -8.04 23.48 -9.11
N TYR A 146 -8.47 22.38 -8.49
CA TYR A 146 -9.55 21.57 -9.00
C TYR A 146 -10.49 21.08 -7.90
N GLU A 147 -11.74 20.82 -8.30
CA GLU A 147 -12.75 20.26 -7.42
C GLU A 147 -12.57 18.75 -7.31
N LEU A 148 -12.54 18.25 -6.08
CA LEU A 148 -12.56 16.81 -5.79
C LEU A 148 -13.98 16.27 -6.04
N PRO A 149 -14.14 15.01 -6.46
CA PRO A 149 -15.45 14.43 -6.64
C PRO A 149 -16.29 14.56 -5.38
N PRO A 150 -17.56 14.99 -5.48
CA PRO A 150 -18.44 15.09 -4.33
C PRO A 150 -18.62 13.70 -3.69
N GLU A 151 -18.74 13.68 -2.38
CA GLU A 151 -19.13 12.46 -1.68
C GLU A 151 -20.48 12.01 -2.24
N LYS A 152 -20.53 10.82 -2.86
CA LYS A 152 -21.80 10.25 -3.32
C LYS A 152 -22.66 9.96 -2.09
N THR A 153 -23.62 10.85 -1.81
CA THR A 153 -24.55 10.74 -0.69
C THR A 153 -25.72 9.76 -0.98
N ASN A 154 -25.72 9.11 -2.14
CA ASN A 154 -26.74 8.12 -2.48
C ASN A 154 -26.52 6.81 -1.71
N GLN A 155 -26.72 6.90 -0.41
CA GLN A 155 -27.17 5.78 0.40
C GLN A 155 -28.64 5.48 0.06
N LYS A 156 -28.93 5.02 -1.13
CA LYS A 156 -29.99 4.03 -1.26
C LYS A 156 -29.46 2.84 -0.50
N GLY A 157 -29.95 2.67 0.75
CA GLY A 157 -29.60 1.59 1.64
C GLY A 157 -28.56 0.64 1.06
N ALA A 158 -27.31 1.06 1.07
CA ALA A 158 -26.22 0.13 0.98
C ALA A 158 -26.45 -0.75 2.19
N GLY A 159 -27.21 -1.81 1.97
CA GLY A 159 -27.26 -2.88 2.93
C GLY A 159 -25.80 -3.14 3.19
N SER A 160 -25.37 -2.82 4.40
CA SER A 160 -24.00 -2.94 4.82
C SER A 160 -23.46 -4.23 4.25
N ASN A 161 -22.70 -4.16 3.14
CA ASN A 161 -22.05 -5.31 2.53
C ASN A 161 -20.87 -5.75 3.41
N THR A 162 -20.95 -5.41 4.69
CA THR A 162 -20.05 -5.81 5.74
C THR A 162 -20.09 -7.33 5.84
N LEU A 163 -19.00 -7.96 5.44
CA LEU A 163 -18.84 -9.39 5.63
C LEU A 163 -18.46 -9.63 7.08
N LEU A 164 -19.26 -10.45 7.77
CA LEU A 164 -18.86 -10.96 9.08
C LEU A 164 -17.55 -11.71 8.89
N SER A 165 -16.53 -11.36 9.70
CA SER A 165 -15.34 -12.17 9.81
C SER A 165 -15.77 -13.61 10.10
N SER A 166 -15.10 -14.57 9.50
CA SER A 166 -15.32 -15.98 9.82
C SER A 166 -15.09 -16.14 11.32
N VAL A 167 -16.17 -16.32 12.05
CA VAL A 167 -16.17 -16.31 13.53
C VAL A 167 -15.32 -17.47 14.02
N TYR A 168 -14.04 -17.23 14.17
CA TYR A 168 -13.32 -17.85 15.25
C TYR A 168 -13.73 -17.08 16.51
N SER A 169 -14.80 -17.55 17.15
CA SER A 169 -15.16 -17.16 18.51
C SER A 169 -14.11 -17.71 19.47
N GLY A 170 -12.88 -17.23 19.31
CA GLY A 170 -11.86 -17.33 20.33
C GLY A 170 -12.27 -16.31 21.39
N PHE A 171 -12.47 -16.76 22.62
CA PHE A 171 -12.60 -15.96 23.81
C PHE A 171 -11.66 -14.74 23.72
N TYR A 172 -12.23 -13.57 23.48
CA TYR A 172 -11.49 -12.31 23.66
C TYR A 172 -11.34 -12.12 25.17
N PRO A 173 -10.11 -12.04 25.71
CA PRO A 173 -9.96 -11.64 27.09
C PRO A 173 -10.63 -10.27 27.26
N GLN A 174 -11.51 -10.15 28.24
CA GLN A 174 -12.05 -8.85 28.61
C GLN A 174 -10.89 -8.08 29.22
N HIS A 175 -10.22 -7.23 28.42
CA HIS A 175 -9.26 -6.29 28.94
C HIS A 175 -9.99 -5.33 29.88
N THR A 176 -9.62 -5.33 31.14
CA THR A 176 -10.18 -4.47 32.19
C THR A 176 -9.79 -3.00 32.02
N ARG A 177 -8.91 -2.68 31.07
CA ARG A 177 -8.46 -1.31 30.81
C ARG A 177 -8.24 -1.11 29.29
N ARG A 178 -9.05 -0.23 28.70
CA ARG A 178 -8.88 0.16 27.29
C ARG A 178 -7.62 1.02 27.12
N PRO A 179 -6.81 0.81 26.08
CA PRO A 179 -5.69 1.69 25.77
C PRO A 179 -6.22 3.07 25.39
N LYS A 180 -5.48 4.13 25.75
CA LYS A 180 -5.84 5.50 25.37
C LYS A 180 -5.58 5.78 23.89
N LYS A 181 -4.61 5.08 23.32
CA LYS A 181 -4.19 5.24 21.93
C LYS A 181 -3.79 3.90 21.34
N VAL A 182 -4.21 3.67 20.10
CA VAL A 182 -3.89 2.48 19.30
C VAL A 182 -3.20 2.86 18.00
N TYR A 183 -2.41 1.94 17.47
CA TYR A 183 -1.63 2.11 16.25
C TYR A 183 -1.98 1.02 15.26
N LEU A 184 -2.52 1.40 14.11
CA LEU A 184 -2.84 0.48 13.02
C LEU A 184 -1.69 0.45 12.01
N GLU A 185 -0.93 -0.62 12.01
CA GLU A 185 0.19 -0.83 11.08
C GLU A 185 -0.33 -1.34 9.73
N LEU A 186 -0.44 -0.42 8.77
CA LEU A 186 -1.11 -0.62 7.50
C LEU A 186 -0.14 -0.95 6.37
N MET A 187 -0.47 -1.96 5.59
CA MET A 187 0.09 -2.18 4.26
C MET A 187 -0.97 -1.93 3.18
N ILE A 188 -0.62 -1.15 2.18
CA ILE A 188 -1.44 -0.93 0.99
C ILE A 188 -1.04 -1.93 -0.09
N LEU A 189 -2.02 -2.61 -0.65
CA LEU A 189 -1.90 -3.50 -1.80
C LEU A 189 -2.47 -2.77 -3.02
N VAL A 190 -1.73 -2.70 -4.11
CA VAL A 190 -2.10 -1.90 -5.29
C VAL A 190 -2.16 -2.79 -6.52
N ASP A 191 -3.25 -2.71 -7.28
CA ASP A 191 -3.33 -3.40 -8.57
C ASP A 191 -2.58 -2.66 -9.68
N SER A 192 -2.35 -3.37 -10.77
CA SER A 192 -1.70 -2.82 -11.96
C SER A 192 -2.54 -1.71 -12.60
N TYR A 193 -3.86 -1.74 -12.50
CA TYR A 193 -4.76 -0.73 -13.08
C TYR A 193 -4.68 0.59 -12.35
N PHE A 194 -4.60 0.58 -11.03
CA PHE A 194 -4.33 1.79 -10.25
C PHE A 194 -2.90 2.28 -10.51
N ARG A 195 -1.91 1.38 -10.49
CA ARG A 195 -0.50 1.73 -10.74
C ARG A 195 -0.29 2.39 -12.11
N TRP A 196 -0.97 1.96 -13.14
CA TRP A 196 -0.83 2.51 -14.51
C TRP A 196 -1.36 3.93 -14.68
N GLN A 197 -2.13 4.42 -13.75
CA GLN A 197 -2.59 5.80 -13.77
C GLN A 197 -1.46 6.80 -13.48
N PHE A 198 -0.32 6.33 -12.95
CA PHE A 198 0.82 7.15 -12.56
C PHE A 198 2.00 6.95 -13.51
N ASP A 199 2.70 8.03 -13.82
CA ASP A 199 3.85 8.00 -14.72
C ASP A 199 5.06 7.26 -14.08
N THR A 200 5.22 7.42 -12.74
CA THR A 200 6.31 6.81 -11.98
C THR A 200 5.79 6.14 -10.70
N LYS A 201 6.60 5.25 -10.10
CA LYS A 201 6.32 4.69 -8.77
C LYS A 201 6.34 5.78 -7.69
N ASP A 202 7.23 6.76 -7.82
CA ASP A 202 7.36 7.85 -6.86
C ASP A 202 6.12 8.76 -6.86
N SER A 203 5.54 9.06 -8.03
CA SER A 203 4.28 9.82 -8.10
C SER A 203 3.10 9.06 -7.50
N MET A 204 3.08 7.73 -7.63
CA MET A 204 2.08 6.89 -6.95
C MET A 204 2.31 6.90 -5.43
N LEU A 205 3.54 6.75 -4.96
CA LEU A 205 3.86 6.80 -3.53
C LEU A 205 3.51 8.16 -2.93
N THR A 206 3.80 9.26 -3.63
CA THR A 206 3.40 10.63 -3.24
C THR A 206 1.88 10.72 -3.06
N TYR A 207 1.13 10.22 -4.03
CA TYR A 207 -0.34 10.17 -3.95
C TYR A 207 -0.83 9.36 -2.75
N LEU A 208 -0.26 8.18 -2.51
CA LEU A 208 -0.63 7.31 -1.38
C LEU A 208 -0.26 7.94 -0.03
N LEU A 209 0.90 8.62 0.07
CA LEU A 209 1.29 9.36 1.28
C LEU A 209 0.26 10.44 1.63
N ILE A 210 -0.14 11.25 0.64
CA ILE A 210 -1.18 12.27 0.80
C ILE A 210 -2.50 11.62 1.22
N SER A 211 -2.89 10.53 0.58
CA SER A 211 -4.15 9.83 0.84
C SER A 211 -4.19 9.24 2.25
N ILE A 212 -3.16 8.50 2.67
CA ILE A 212 -3.14 7.88 4.01
C ILE A 212 -3.01 8.94 5.12
N ASN A 213 -2.29 10.02 4.86
CA ASN A 213 -2.25 11.15 5.79
C ASN A 213 -3.65 11.80 5.94
N ALA A 214 -4.39 11.96 4.85
CA ALA A 214 -5.79 12.43 4.90
C ALA A 214 -6.73 11.44 5.61
N VAL A 215 -6.51 10.11 5.45
CA VAL A 215 -7.22 9.09 6.24
C VAL A 215 -6.94 9.28 7.72
N ASN A 216 -5.68 9.50 8.13
CA ASN A 216 -5.34 9.80 9.53
C ASN A 216 -6.09 11.03 10.06
N LEU A 217 -6.25 12.09 9.24
CA LEU A 217 -7.04 13.27 9.65
C LEU A 217 -8.50 12.92 9.92
N LYS A 218 -9.12 12.01 9.14
CA LYS A 218 -10.48 11.54 9.44
C LYS A 218 -10.57 10.80 10.78
N TYR A 219 -9.53 10.06 11.14
CA TYR A 219 -9.47 9.32 12.40
C TYR A 219 -9.20 10.21 13.64
N LEU A 220 -8.78 11.46 13.46
CA LEU A 220 -8.65 12.41 14.59
C LEU A 220 -9.98 12.68 15.31
N SER A 221 -11.13 12.42 14.70
CA SER A 221 -12.43 12.51 15.35
C SER A 221 -12.70 11.39 16.36
N ILE A 222 -11.91 10.31 16.36
CA ILE A 222 -12.03 9.18 17.27
C ILE A 222 -11.10 9.42 18.47
N SER A 223 -11.68 9.46 19.67
CA SER A 223 -10.97 9.84 20.89
C SER A 223 -10.87 8.73 21.94
N ASP A 224 -11.62 7.65 21.81
CA ASP A 224 -11.62 6.54 22.79
C ASP A 224 -11.71 5.16 22.09
N PRO A 225 -10.59 4.56 21.83
CA PRO A 225 -9.20 5.08 21.87
C PRO A 225 -8.87 6.04 20.72
N GLU A 226 -7.86 6.89 20.88
CA GLU A 226 -7.25 7.58 19.73
C GLU A 226 -6.66 6.57 18.77
N VAL A 227 -6.90 6.75 17.47
CA VAL A 227 -6.37 5.85 16.42
C VAL A 227 -5.33 6.57 15.57
N GLN A 228 -4.16 5.98 15.42
CA GLN A 228 -3.14 6.45 14.50
C GLN A 228 -2.77 5.34 13.52
N ILE A 229 -2.96 5.61 12.23
CA ILE A 229 -2.51 4.69 11.18
C ILE A 229 -1.02 4.93 10.92
N ILE A 230 -0.23 3.87 10.96
CA ILE A 230 1.18 3.84 10.59
C ILE A 230 1.29 3.21 9.21
N PHE A 231 1.69 3.98 8.22
CA PHE A 231 1.90 3.51 6.86
C PHE A 231 3.24 2.80 6.75
N ARG A 232 3.22 1.47 6.63
CA ARG A 232 4.42 0.62 6.72
C ARG A 232 4.90 0.09 5.38
N ALA A 233 3.99 -0.14 4.46
CA ALA A 233 4.35 -0.79 3.21
C ALA A 233 3.37 -0.53 2.08
N VAL A 234 3.88 -0.66 0.86
CA VAL A 234 3.09 -0.79 -0.37
C VAL A 234 3.54 -2.04 -1.11
N GLU A 235 2.60 -2.82 -1.59
CA GLU A 235 2.84 -3.92 -2.52
C GLU A 235 2.12 -3.63 -3.84
N VAL A 236 2.88 -3.60 -4.93
CA VAL A 236 2.37 -3.33 -6.27
C VAL A 236 2.34 -4.63 -7.05
N PHE A 237 1.14 -5.16 -7.25
CA PHE A 237 0.95 -6.38 -8.02
C PHE A 237 1.18 -6.15 -9.52
N ASN A 238 1.57 -7.20 -10.20
CA ASN A 238 1.50 -7.30 -11.65
C ASN A 238 0.36 -8.23 -12.07
N HIS A 239 -0.04 -8.19 -13.33
CA HIS A 239 -1.14 -9.02 -13.85
C HIS A 239 -1.00 -10.50 -13.53
N LYS A 240 0.20 -11.05 -13.59
CA LYS A 240 0.46 -12.47 -13.38
C LYS A 240 0.17 -12.91 -11.94
N VAL A 241 0.42 -12.02 -10.98
CA VAL A 241 0.08 -12.25 -9.58
C VAL A 241 -1.41 -12.00 -9.34
N GLU A 242 -1.96 -10.95 -9.94
CA GLU A 242 -3.40 -10.62 -9.85
C GLU A 242 -4.29 -11.74 -10.35
N ASP A 243 -3.92 -12.46 -11.41
CA ASP A 243 -4.67 -13.59 -11.95
C ASP A 243 -4.87 -14.73 -10.93
N LYS A 244 -4.12 -14.72 -9.81
CA LYS A 244 -4.27 -15.70 -8.72
C LYS A 244 -5.46 -15.39 -7.80
N PHE A 245 -5.96 -14.15 -7.77
CA PHE A 245 -7.03 -13.75 -6.85
C PHE A 245 -8.07 -12.77 -7.45
N LEU A 246 -7.76 -12.09 -8.53
CA LEU A 246 -8.64 -11.07 -9.09
C LEU A 246 -9.80 -11.72 -9.88
N VAL A 247 -11.02 -11.59 -9.39
CA VAL A 247 -12.21 -12.15 -10.04
C VAL A 247 -12.88 -11.09 -10.91
N ARG A 248 -12.61 -11.15 -12.21
CA ARG A 248 -13.06 -10.15 -13.18
C ARG A 248 -14.50 -10.36 -13.64
N ASN A 249 -15.15 -9.25 -14.00
CA ASN A 249 -16.38 -9.22 -14.79
C ASN A 249 -16.17 -8.32 -16.01
N GLY A 250 -15.71 -8.92 -17.11
CA GLY A 250 -15.24 -8.17 -18.28
C GLY A 250 -13.86 -7.53 -18.06
N THR A 251 -13.59 -6.45 -18.78
CA THR A 251 -12.27 -5.80 -18.80
C THR A 251 -12.12 -4.65 -17.80
N LYS A 252 -13.23 -4.12 -17.30
CA LYS A 252 -13.23 -2.91 -16.46
C LYS A 252 -13.72 -3.13 -15.04
N ASN A 253 -14.38 -4.27 -14.79
CA ASN A 253 -15.04 -4.51 -13.52
C ASN A 253 -14.46 -5.74 -12.83
N ILE A 254 -14.53 -5.74 -11.49
CA ILE A 254 -14.23 -6.88 -10.63
C ILE A 254 -15.43 -7.20 -9.74
N LYS A 255 -15.56 -8.48 -9.39
CA LYS A 255 -16.55 -8.90 -8.40
C LYS A 255 -15.99 -8.64 -7.01
N ASP A 256 -16.67 -7.81 -6.25
CA ASP A 256 -16.24 -7.32 -4.95
C ASP A 256 -15.92 -8.44 -3.95
N ARG A 257 -16.93 -9.20 -3.55
CA ARG A 257 -16.82 -10.29 -2.56
C ARG A 257 -15.92 -11.42 -3.03
N ASP A 258 -16.11 -11.85 -4.28
CA ASP A 258 -15.35 -12.97 -4.84
C ASP A 258 -13.84 -12.63 -4.84
N THR A 259 -13.50 -11.38 -5.20
CA THR A 259 -12.11 -10.90 -5.18
C THR A 259 -11.59 -10.78 -3.75
N LEU A 260 -12.36 -10.23 -2.80
CA LEU A 260 -11.92 -10.10 -1.41
C LEU A 260 -11.63 -11.48 -0.78
N PHE A 261 -12.50 -12.47 -0.99
CA PHE A 261 -12.27 -13.83 -0.50
C PHE A 261 -11.10 -14.54 -1.19
N ALA A 262 -10.94 -14.32 -2.50
CA ALA A 262 -9.80 -14.89 -3.22
C ALA A 262 -8.48 -14.26 -2.78
N LEU A 263 -8.45 -12.94 -2.56
CA LEU A 263 -7.30 -12.21 -2.01
C LEU A 263 -6.98 -12.67 -0.58
N GLN A 264 -7.99 -12.90 0.26
CA GLN A 264 -7.80 -13.46 1.59
C GLN A 264 -7.10 -14.83 1.53
N LYS A 265 -7.57 -15.72 0.66
CA LYS A 265 -6.92 -17.03 0.44
C LYS A 265 -5.48 -16.88 -0.03
N TYR A 266 -5.22 -15.93 -0.94
CA TYR A 266 -3.89 -15.62 -1.41
C TYR A 266 -2.98 -15.13 -0.26
N VAL A 267 -3.47 -14.22 0.58
CA VAL A 267 -2.76 -13.71 1.76
C VAL A 267 -2.48 -14.82 2.78
N ILE A 268 -3.45 -15.71 3.04
CA ILE A 268 -3.26 -16.85 3.94
C ILE A 268 -2.21 -17.82 3.38
N HIS A 269 -2.22 -18.07 2.07
CA HIS A 269 -1.25 -18.96 1.42
C HIS A 269 0.18 -18.40 1.44
N ASN A 270 0.30 -17.07 1.49
CA ASN A 270 1.56 -16.34 1.57
C ASN A 270 1.69 -15.61 2.92
N TYR A 271 1.17 -16.22 3.99
CA TYR A 271 1.04 -15.64 5.33
C TYR A 271 2.34 -14.99 5.83
N GLU A 272 3.48 -15.59 5.55
CA GLU A 272 4.81 -15.10 5.91
C GLU A 272 5.13 -13.68 5.43
N HIS A 273 4.49 -13.25 4.36
CA HIS A 273 4.69 -11.90 3.81
C HIS A 273 3.80 -10.86 4.45
N TYR A 274 2.74 -11.29 5.15
CA TYR A 274 1.67 -10.39 5.60
C TYR A 274 1.43 -10.38 7.11
N TYR A 275 1.99 -11.34 7.86
CA TYR A 275 1.65 -11.51 9.28
C TYR A 275 2.04 -10.34 10.19
N THR A 276 3.06 -9.55 9.78
CA THR A 276 3.57 -8.43 10.57
C THR A 276 2.74 -7.14 10.45
N PHE A 277 1.74 -7.13 9.60
CA PHE A 277 0.84 -5.99 9.41
C PHE A 277 -0.48 -6.25 10.14
N ASP A 278 -1.04 -5.21 10.75
CA ASP A 278 -2.31 -5.30 11.47
C ASP A 278 -3.50 -5.29 10.53
N ALA A 279 -3.38 -4.53 9.43
CA ALA A 279 -4.37 -4.45 8.36
C ALA A 279 -3.72 -4.40 6.99
N LEU A 280 -4.42 -4.95 6.01
CA LEU A 280 -4.10 -4.89 4.59
C LEU A 280 -5.26 -4.21 3.87
N TYR A 281 -4.95 -3.25 3.00
CA TYR A 281 -5.98 -2.58 2.22
C TYR A 281 -5.62 -2.59 0.74
N TYR A 282 -6.49 -3.20 -0.07
CA TYR A 282 -6.30 -3.34 -1.51
C TYR A 282 -6.97 -2.18 -2.25
N ILE A 283 -6.19 -1.44 -3.04
CA ILE A 283 -6.66 -0.36 -3.90
C ILE A 283 -6.73 -0.85 -5.34
N THR A 284 -7.90 -0.75 -5.93
CA THR A 284 -8.14 -1.11 -7.33
C THR A 284 -8.44 0.10 -8.20
N GLY A 285 -7.88 0.09 -9.42
CA GLY A 285 -8.27 1.03 -10.48
C GLY A 285 -9.45 0.56 -11.33
N LEU A 286 -10.02 -0.61 -11.01
CA LEU A 286 -11.19 -1.18 -11.67
C LEU A 286 -12.47 -0.85 -10.90
N ASP A 287 -13.62 -0.85 -11.60
CA ASP A 287 -14.92 -0.66 -10.96
C ASP A 287 -15.33 -1.96 -10.22
N MET A 288 -15.68 -1.83 -8.94
CA MET A 288 -16.15 -2.94 -8.10
C MET A 288 -17.65 -3.15 -8.28
N GLY A 289 -18.10 -4.39 -8.13
CA GLY A 289 -19.53 -4.65 -8.21
C GLY A 289 -19.92 -6.10 -7.94
N TYR A 290 -21.22 -6.34 -7.98
CA TYR A 290 -21.82 -7.64 -7.74
C TYR A 290 -23.04 -7.88 -8.64
N TYR A 291 -23.43 -9.14 -8.77
CA TYR A 291 -24.66 -9.47 -9.49
C TYR A 291 -25.88 -9.28 -8.60
N TYR A 292 -26.86 -8.50 -9.09
CA TYR A 292 -28.13 -8.24 -8.43
C TYR A 292 -29.29 -8.30 -9.45
N PHE A 293 -30.29 -9.13 -9.21
CA PHE A 293 -31.48 -9.32 -10.06
C PHE A 293 -31.21 -9.37 -11.58
N GLY A 294 -30.17 -10.12 -11.98
CA GLY A 294 -29.84 -10.35 -13.41
C GLY A 294 -28.97 -9.28 -14.07
N GLY A 295 -28.58 -8.23 -13.34
CA GLY A 295 -27.62 -7.21 -13.77
C GLY A 295 -26.35 -7.20 -12.93
N PHE A 296 -25.30 -6.58 -13.43
CA PHE A 296 -24.09 -6.29 -12.68
C PHE A 296 -24.17 -4.85 -12.17
N ASP A 297 -24.22 -4.70 -10.84
CA ASP A 297 -24.31 -3.41 -10.16
C ASP A 297 -22.92 -2.98 -9.72
N THR A 298 -22.52 -1.73 -10.04
CA THR A 298 -21.22 -1.13 -9.72
C THR A 298 -21.31 0.01 -8.72
N ASP A 299 -22.39 0.08 -7.93
CA ASP A 299 -22.54 1.11 -6.89
C ASP A 299 -21.64 0.87 -5.65
N VAL A 300 -21.02 -0.30 -5.54
CA VAL A 300 -20.08 -0.63 -4.46
C VAL A 300 -18.74 0.01 -4.74
N GLN A 301 -18.23 0.79 -3.78
CA GLN A 301 -16.93 1.45 -3.89
C GLN A 301 -15.86 0.83 -2.97
N GLY A 302 -16.27 0.07 -1.95
CA GLY A 302 -15.39 -0.60 -1.01
C GLY A 302 -16.07 -1.74 -0.29
N ILE A 303 -15.29 -2.61 0.31
CA ILE A 303 -15.73 -3.74 1.12
C ILE A 303 -14.61 -4.19 2.04
N ALA A 304 -14.94 -4.60 3.27
CA ALA A 304 -13.99 -5.15 4.23
C ALA A 304 -14.62 -6.24 5.09
N PHE A 305 -13.77 -7.06 5.70
CA PHE A 305 -14.20 -7.96 6.76
C PHE A 305 -14.50 -7.17 8.04
N LEU A 306 -15.57 -7.55 8.74
CA LEU A 306 -15.93 -6.91 10.00
C LEU A 306 -15.08 -7.45 11.16
N GLY A 307 -14.39 -6.55 11.89
CA GLY A 307 -13.59 -6.95 13.04
C GLY A 307 -12.36 -7.78 12.69
N GLY A 308 -11.85 -7.65 11.46
CA GLY A 308 -10.78 -8.47 10.93
C GLY A 308 -9.36 -8.06 11.34
N VAL A 309 -9.15 -6.88 11.93
CA VAL A 309 -7.83 -6.40 12.31
C VAL A 309 -7.08 -7.40 13.19
N CYS A 310 -5.75 -7.56 12.99
CA CYS A 310 -4.90 -8.53 13.70
C CYS A 310 -5.23 -10.02 13.45
N THR A 311 -6.18 -10.34 12.59
CA THR A 311 -6.59 -11.71 12.28
C THR A 311 -6.24 -12.11 10.85
N ILE A 312 -6.63 -13.30 10.42
CA ILE A 312 -6.52 -13.72 9.02
C ILE A 312 -7.49 -12.94 8.10
N ASP A 313 -8.49 -12.27 8.67
CA ASP A 313 -9.52 -11.49 8.00
C ASP A 313 -9.16 -9.98 7.93
N LYS A 314 -7.92 -9.61 8.14
CA LYS A 314 -7.41 -8.22 8.20
C LYS A 314 -7.40 -7.49 6.85
N LEU A 315 -8.34 -7.78 5.99
CA LEU A 315 -8.42 -7.29 4.62
C LEU A 315 -9.62 -6.40 4.39
N GLY A 316 -9.37 -5.25 3.76
CA GLY A 316 -10.35 -4.41 3.10
C GLY A 316 -9.90 -4.09 1.69
N MET A 317 -10.82 -3.64 0.86
CA MET A 317 -10.52 -3.17 -0.49
C MET A 317 -11.45 -2.06 -0.92
N GLY A 318 -10.98 -1.23 -1.87
CA GLY A 318 -11.79 -0.16 -2.43
C GLY A 318 -11.21 0.41 -3.71
N GLU A 319 -12.04 1.17 -4.39
CA GLU A 319 -11.68 1.88 -5.60
C GLU A 319 -10.95 3.17 -5.29
N ASP A 320 -9.98 3.51 -6.14
CA ASP A 320 -9.43 4.86 -6.19
C ASP A 320 -8.94 5.22 -7.59
N ARG A 321 -8.91 6.52 -7.87
CA ARG A 321 -8.45 7.06 -9.14
C ARG A 321 -7.54 8.24 -8.91
N LYS A 322 -6.42 8.25 -9.63
CA LYS A 322 -5.43 9.34 -9.60
C LYS A 322 -6.11 10.71 -9.67
N ASP A 323 -5.59 11.66 -8.92
CA ASP A 323 -6.01 13.05 -8.84
C ASP A 323 -7.43 13.27 -8.23
N THR A 324 -8.17 12.20 -7.87
CA THR A 324 -9.51 12.33 -7.25
C THR A 324 -9.51 12.26 -5.75
N TYR A 325 -8.55 11.55 -5.15
CA TYR A 325 -8.52 11.22 -3.72
C TYR A 325 -9.84 10.63 -3.19
N SER A 326 -10.68 10.07 -4.07
CA SER A 326 -11.96 9.44 -3.69
C SER A 326 -11.76 8.27 -2.76
N GLY A 327 -10.65 7.56 -2.92
CA GLY A 327 -10.25 6.45 -2.05
C GLY A 327 -10.05 6.84 -0.59
N VAL A 328 -9.75 8.09 -0.26
CA VAL A 328 -9.56 8.54 1.14
C VAL A 328 -10.78 8.24 2.00
N ARG A 329 -11.97 8.57 1.50
CA ARG A 329 -13.22 8.30 2.22
C ARG A 329 -13.49 6.81 2.32
N ILE A 330 -13.32 6.10 1.20
CA ILE A 330 -13.57 4.68 1.10
C ILE A 330 -12.62 3.92 2.05
N THR A 331 -11.32 4.21 1.98
CA THR A 331 -10.31 3.60 2.86
C THR A 331 -10.63 3.86 4.34
N ALA A 332 -10.98 5.10 4.71
CA ALA A 332 -11.36 5.40 6.09
C ALA A 332 -12.58 4.61 6.54
N HIS A 333 -13.59 4.43 5.68
CA HIS A 333 -14.79 3.66 5.97
C HIS A 333 -14.48 2.17 6.15
N GLU A 334 -13.76 1.57 5.20
CA GLU A 334 -13.46 0.14 5.20
C GLU A 334 -12.48 -0.26 6.33
N LEU A 335 -11.49 0.59 6.64
CA LEU A 335 -10.64 0.38 7.80
C LEU A 335 -11.43 0.46 9.11
N GLY A 336 -12.49 1.29 9.15
CA GLY A 336 -13.44 1.34 10.27
C GLY A 336 -14.16 0.00 10.48
N HIS A 337 -14.53 -0.70 9.41
CA HIS A 337 -15.12 -2.04 9.50
C HIS A 337 -14.14 -3.08 10.03
N LEU A 338 -12.86 -2.99 9.66
CA LEU A 338 -11.81 -3.89 10.17
C LEU A 338 -11.61 -3.76 11.67
N SER A 339 -11.80 -2.55 12.22
CA SER A 339 -11.69 -2.32 13.65
C SER A 339 -12.94 -2.86 14.37
N PRO A 340 -12.86 -3.57 15.52
CA PRO A 340 -12.88 -2.75 16.72
C PRO A 340 -11.82 -3.06 17.77
N TYR A 341 -11.25 -4.23 17.90
CA TYR A 341 -10.36 -4.52 19.01
C TYR A 341 -9.38 -5.66 18.66
N GLY A 342 -8.11 -5.32 18.56
CA GLY A 342 -7.06 -6.31 18.45
C GLY A 342 -5.88 -5.93 19.35
N ASP A 343 -5.38 -6.85 20.16
CA ASP A 343 -4.23 -6.63 21.04
C ASP A 343 -2.99 -6.16 20.28
N CYS A 344 -2.88 -6.48 18.99
CA CYS A 344 -1.79 -6.02 18.13
C CYS A 344 -1.74 -4.50 18.00
N LEU A 345 -2.88 -3.80 18.12
CA LEU A 345 -2.97 -2.35 18.00
C LEU A 345 -2.38 -1.60 19.20
N GLU A 346 -2.17 -2.25 20.33
CA GLU A 346 -1.57 -1.64 21.51
C GLU A 346 -0.07 -1.43 21.36
N THR A 347 0.56 -2.18 20.46
CA THR A 347 2.01 -2.18 20.29
C THR A 347 2.37 -1.59 18.92
N LYS A 348 3.35 -0.68 18.90
CA LYS A 348 4.04 -0.29 17.68
C LYS A 348 5.11 -1.32 17.39
N ASN A 349 4.82 -2.28 16.52
CA ASN A 349 5.80 -3.26 16.08
C ASN A 349 6.81 -2.65 15.10
N ALA A 350 6.39 -1.59 14.37
CA ALA A 350 7.30 -0.80 13.56
C ALA A 350 8.20 0.05 14.45
N THR A 351 9.44 -0.35 14.58
CA THR A 351 10.43 0.37 15.38
C THR A 351 10.57 1.81 14.89
N ARG A 352 10.16 2.77 15.72
CA ARG A 352 10.55 4.16 15.56
C ARG A 352 12.00 4.29 16.02
N ARG A 353 12.87 4.67 15.09
CA ARG A 353 14.26 5.06 15.29
C ARG A 353 15.19 4.00 15.86
N ILE A 354 16.01 3.53 15.00
CA ILE A 354 17.39 3.19 15.33
C ILE A 354 18.15 4.52 15.37
N ASN A 355 18.70 4.87 16.53
CA ASN A 355 19.51 6.07 16.69
C ASN A 355 20.66 6.15 15.68
N LYS A 356 20.97 7.35 15.22
CA LYS A 356 21.93 7.74 14.19
C LYS A 356 23.42 7.36 14.43
N LYS A 357 23.73 6.33 15.20
CA LYS A 357 25.09 5.75 15.29
C LYS A 357 25.02 4.30 14.82
N LEU A 358 24.96 4.15 13.51
CA LEU A 358 24.83 2.87 12.85
C LEU A 358 26.02 2.53 11.98
N ASP A 359 27.17 2.32 12.62
CA ASP A 359 28.26 1.56 11.99
C ASP A 359 28.10 0.03 12.19
N THR A 360 27.13 -0.40 12.99
CA THR A 360 26.82 -1.83 13.21
C THR A 360 25.32 -2.05 13.34
N VAL A 361 24.61 -2.06 12.22
CA VAL A 361 23.19 -2.44 12.22
C VAL A 361 23.09 -3.95 12.24
N LEU A 362 22.75 -4.49 13.40
CA LEU A 362 22.16 -5.82 13.44
C LEU A 362 20.74 -5.73 12.90
N LEU A 363 20.48 -6.42 11.81
CA LEU A 363 19.16 -6.48 11.19
C LEU A 363 18.16 -7.26 12.08
N PRO A 364 16.84 -7.06 11.92
CA PRO A 364 15.85 -7.66 12.83
C PRO A 364 16.06 -9.15 13.10
N GLY A 365 16.34 -9.93 12.08
CA GLY A 365 16.58 -11.37 12.21
C GLY A 365 17.89 -11.73 12.92
N GLU A 366 18.85 -10.82 13.01
CA GLU A 366 20.10 -11.03 13.76
C GLU A 366 19.94 -10.78 15.25
N LYS A 367 18.91 -9.98 15.63
CA LYS A 367 18.66 -9.58 17.02
C LYS A 367 17.61 -10.44 17.72
N LEU A 368 16.67 -10.98 16.96
CA LEU A 368 15.56 -11.72 17.55
C LEU A 368 16.01 -13.14 17.93
N ASP A 369 15.89 -13.44 19.21
CA ASP A 369 15.93 -14.80 19.71
C ASP A 369 14.78 -15.62 19.10
N ARG A 370 15.06 -16.88 18.78
CA ARG A 370 14.11 -17.78 18.10
C ARG A 370 12.86 -18.07 18.93
N ASP A 371 12.99 -18.15 20.26
CA ASP A 371 11.84 -18.25 21.17
C ASP A 371 10.96 -17.03 21.05
N LYS A 372 11.58 -15.84 20.93
CA LYS A 372 10.84 -14.59 20.75
C LYS A 372 10.11 -14.53 19.40
N VAL A 373 10.71 -15.08 18.35
CA VAL A 373 10.04 -15.23 17.04
C VAL A 373 8.80 -16.10 17.17
N CYS A 374 8.90 -17.26 17.89
CA CYS A 374 7.75 -18.13 18.13
C CYS A 374 6.65 -17.42 18.93
N GLN A 375 7.02 -16.69 19.99
CA GLN A 375 6.07 -15.92 20.81
C GLN A 375 5.36 -14.82 20.03
N LEU A 376 6.08 -14.12 19.15
CA LEU A 376 5.50 -13.08 18.28
C LEU A 376 4.59 -13.65 17.19
N ALA A 377 4.94 -14.82 16.67
CA ALA A 377 4.14 -15.49 15.64
C ALA A 377 2.85 -16.11 16.21
N PHE A 378 2.86 -16.52 17.49
CA PHE A 378 1.74 -17.20 18.15
C PHE A 378 1.47 -16.57 19.53
N PRO A 379 1.04 -15.31 19.59
CA PRO A 379 0.94 -14.54 20.84
C PRO A 379 -0.08 -15.11 21.84
N THR A 380 -1.02 -15.91 21.38
CA THR A 380 -2.03 -16.58 22.23
C THR A 380 -1.49 -17.83 22.96
N LEU A 381 -0.28 -18.27 22.60
CA LEU A 381 0.36 -19.45 23.20
C LEU A 381 1.54 -19.01 24.07
N GLU A 382 1.27 -18.71 25.34
CA GLU A 382 2.26 -18.18 26.29
C GLU A 382 3.47 -19.12 26.51
N ASP A 383 3.27 -20.42 26.35
CA ASP A 383 4.28 -21.45 26.57
C ASP A 383 5.03 -21.88 25.31
N ILE A 384 4.78 -21.21 24.18
CA ILE A 384 5.39 -21.59 22.91
C ILE A 384 6.89 -21.32 22.89
N ARG A 385 7.67 -22.29 22.41
CA ARG A 385 9.13 -22.26 22.33
C ARG A 385 9.61 -22.80 20.99
N PHE A 386 10.76 -22.33 20.56
CA PHE A 386 11.45 -22.86 19.40
C PHE A 386 11.92 -24.30 19.63
N VAL A 387 11.75 -25.16 18.63
CA VAL A 387 12.22 -26.56 18.68
C VAL A 387 13.59 -26.64 18.04
N THR A 388 14.62 -26.81 18.85
CA THR A 388 16.02 -26.85 18.42
C THR A 388 16.37 -28.08 17.56
N ASP A 389 15.72 -29.21 17.83
CA ASP A 389 16.07 -30.52 17.19
C ASP A 389 15.67 -30.58 15.72
N ASN A 390 14.69 -29.80 15.30
CA ASN A 390 14.24 -29.73 13.91
C ASN A 390 15.03 -28.72 13.05
N GLY A 391 15.91 -27.96 13.68
CA GLY A 391 16.72 -26.94 13.02
C GLY A 391 15.89 -25.87 12.31
N VAL A 392 16.55 -25.13 11.44
CA VAL A 392 15.92 -24.13 10.56
C VAL A 392 16.12 -24.57 9.12
N ALA A 393 15.11 -25.17 8.53
CA ALA A 393 15.12 -25.52 7.11
C ALA A 393 14.37 -24.47 6.30
N ARG A 394 14.99 -23.92 5.27
CA ARG A 394 14.36 -22.93 4.35
C ARG A 394 13.71 -21.76 5.10
N CYS A 395 14.43 -21.22 6.10
CA CYS A 395 13.95 -20.08 6.90
C CYS A 395 12.63 -20.33 7.64
N ARG A 396 12.26 -21.58 7.88
CA ARG A 396 11.12 -21.97 8.70
C ARG A 396 11.57 -22.45 10.06
N ALA A 397 10.90 -21.96 11.08
CA ALA A 397 11.12 -22.36 12.46
C ALA A 397 9.96 -23.21 12.96
N SER A 398 10.27 -24.32 13.64
CA SER A 398 9.29 -25.10 14.38
C SER A 398 9.12 -24.52 15.78
N CYS A 399 7.89 -24.24 16.17
CA CYS A 399 7.51 -23.74 17.48
C CYS A 399 6.59 -24.76 18.15
N TYR A 400 6.90 -25.18 19.38
CA TYR A 400 6.10 -26.16 20.12
C TYR A 400 5.46 -25.54 21.35
N SER A 401 4.18 -25.78 21.55
CA SER A 401 3.45 -25.44 22.77
C SER A 401 3.16 -26.72 23.54
N THR A 402 3.60 -26.77 24.81
CA THR A 402 3.35 -27.90 25.72
C THR A 402 1.89 -27.95 26.12
N LYS A 403 1.24 -26.79 26.34
CA LYS A 403 -0.19 -26.70 26.68
C LYS A 403 -1.08 -27.20 25.54
N ALA A 404 -0.77 -26.81 24.31
CA ALA A 404 -1.51 -27.24 23.13
C ALA A 404 -1.10 -28.63 22.63
N ASN A 405 0.01 -29.16 23.11
CA ASN A 405 0.65 -30.42 22.68
C ASN A 405 0.78 -30.49 21.15
N LYS A 406 1.24 -29.38 20.53
CA LYS A 406 1.27 -29.23 19.07
C LYS A 406 2.46 -28.40 18.62
N THR A 407 2.99 -28.79 17.44
CA THR A 407 4.01 -28.03 16.74
C THR A 407 3.36 -27.10 15.70
N PHE A 408 3.81 -25.88 15.69
CA PHE A 408 3.44 -24.84 14.75
C PHE A 408 4.66 -24.43 13.92
N TRP A 409 4.45 -23.87 12.75
CA TRP A 409 5.51 -23.41 11.87
C TRP A 409 5.38 -21.91 11.65
N THR A 410 6.53 -21.22 11.72
CA THR A 410 6.63 -19.81 11.34
C THR A 410 7.85 -19.58 10.46
N ILE A 411 7.88 -18.46 9.76
CA ILE A 411 9.05 -18.03 8.99
C ILE A 411 9.91 -17.14 9.86
N LEU A 412 11.21 -17.31 9.70
CA LEU A 412 12.18 -16.44 10.34
C LEU A 412 12.25 -15.11 9.61
N PRO A 413 12.37 -13.99 10.33
CA PRO A 413 12.63 -12.68 9.74
C PRO A 413 13.88 -12.69 8.87
N ASP A 414 13.93 -11.80 7.89
CA ASP A 414 15.11 -11.61 7.06
C ASP A 414 16.36 -11.35 7.91
N HIS A 415 17.47 -11.88 7.45
CA HIS A 415 18.78 -11.90 8.12
C HIS A 415 18.87 -12.76 9.37
N SER A 416 17.85 -13.54 9.71
CA SER A 416 18.00 -14.61 10.71
C SER A 416 18.99 -15.65 10.20
N PRO A 417 19.89 -16.15 11.07
CA PRO A 417 20.78 -17.25 10.69
C PRO A 417 19.97 -18.50 10.30
N CYS A 418 20.33 -19.16 9.21
CA CYS A 418 19.74 -20.40 8.76
C CYS A 418 20.79 -21.50 8.55
N ASN A 419 20.39 -22.78 8.72
CA ASN A 419 21.32 -23.91 8.81
C ASN A 419 21.60 -24.61 7.47
N GLU A 420 21.15 -24.06 6.33
CA GLU A 420 21.55 -24.62 5.03
C GLU A 420 23.01 -24.28 4.77
N THR A 421 23.90 -25.23 5.10
CA THR A 421 25.35 -25.05 4.96
C THR A 421 25.87 -25.30 3.55
N ILE A 422 25.04 -25.91 2.69
CA ILE A 422 25.46 -26.30 1.34
C ILE A 422 24.49 -25.74 0.29
N VAL A 423 24.97 -24.83 -0.54
CA VAL A 423 24.25 -24.31 -1.73
C VAL A 423 25.07 -24.64 -2.97
N LYS A 424 24.47 -25.38 -3.92
CA LYS A 424 25.12 -25.81 -5.17
C LYS A 424 26.49 -26.45 -4.97
N GLY A 425 26.61 -27.31 -3.93
CA GLY A 425 27.86 -28.02 -3.64
C GLY A 425 28.97 -27.19 -2.96
N LYS A 426 28.71 -25.94 -2.62
CA LYS A 426 29.65 -25.10 -1.85
C LYS A 426 29.11 -24.87 -0.43
N GLN A 427 29.98 -25.02 0.55
CA GLN A 427 29.68 -24.70 1.94
C GLN A 427 29.87 -23.19 2.18
N TYR A 428 28.87 -22.55 2.74
CA TYR A 428 28.90 -21.14 3.12
C TYR A 428 28.83 -21.02 4.65
N PRO A 429 29.82 -20.41 5.30
CA PRO A 429 29.86 -20.37 6.77
C PRO A 429 28.79 -19.46 7.39
N ASN A 430 28.25 -18.51 6.63
CA ASN A 430 27.27 -17.54 7.10
C ASN A 430 26.07 -17.54 6.14
N MET A 431 25.04 -18.27 6.50
CA MET A 431 23.78 -18.30 5.77
C MET A 431 22.72 -17.52 6.54
N VAL A 432 21.96 -16.70 5.83
CA VAL A 432 20.87 -15.90 6.39
C VAL A 432 19.60 -16.03 5.56
N CYS A 433 18.48 -15.84 6.21
CA CYS A 433 17.19 -15.77 5.56
C CYS A 433 17.07 -14.47 4.74
N VAL A 434 16.67 -14.58 3.50
CA VAL A 434 16.33 -13.45 2.64
C VAL A 434 15.10 -13.85 1.83
N ASN A 435 13.99 -13.14 2.03
CA ASN A 435 12.70 -13.44 1.38
C ASN A 435 12.25 -14.90 1.55
N GLY A 436 12.42 -15.45 2.74
CA GLY A 436 12.05 -16.83 3.04
C GLY A 436 13.02 -17.90 2.54
N ASP A 437 14.07 -17.52 1.81
CA ASP A 437 15.12 -18.42 1.33
C ASP A 437 16.40 -18.29 2.17
N CYS A 438 17.06 -19.42 2.42
CA CYS A 438 18.36 -19.44 3.07
C CYS A 438 19.46 -19.14 2.05
N ARG A 439 20.15 -18.00 2.19
CA ARG A 439 21.15 -17.48 1.24
C ARG A 439 22.46 -17.10 1.93
N PRO A 440 23.59 -17.10 1.21
CA PRO A 440 24.85 -16.61 1.77
C PRO A 440 24.73 -15.16 2.22
N LYS A 441 25.21 -14.88 3.45
CA LYS A 441 25.26 -13.51 3.97
C LYS A 441 26.27 -12.70 3.15
N LEU A 442 25.81 -11.62 2.55
CA LEU A 442 26.65 -10.66 1.82
C LEU A 442 27.19 -9.61 2.79
N SER A 443 28.37 -9.07 2.50
CA SER A 443 29.03 -8.07 3.34
C SER A 443 28.24 -6.76 3.47
N LYS A 444 27.37 -6.48 2.51
CA LYS A 444 26.43 -5.34 2.54
C LYS A 444 25.03 -5.81 2.17
N PRO A 445 24.00 -5.49 2.94
CA PRO A 445 22.60 -5.84 2.63
C PRO A 445 22.14 -5.34 1.25
N SER A 446 22.65 -4.18 0.82
CA SER A 446 22.41 -3.62 -0.51
C SER A 446 23.02 -4.39 -1.68
N GLN A 447 23.80 -5.44 -1.41
CA GLN A 447 24.39 -6.31 -2.43
C GLN A 447 23.53 -7.53 -2.77
N TYR A 448 22.45 -7.78 -2.03
CA TYR A 448 21.46 -8.76 -2.50
C TYR A 448 20.87 -8.20 -3.79
N PRO A 449 20.94 -8.95 -4.91
CA PRO A 449 20.47 -8.43 -6.17
C PRO A 449 18.97 -8.17 -6.08
N VAL A 450 18.64 -6.90 -5.94
CA VAL A 450 17.32 -6.41 -6.25
C VAL A 450 17.26 -6.46 -7.76
N LYS A 451 16.46 -7.37 -8.31
CA LYS A 451 16.23 -7.36 -9.74
C LYS A 451 15.48 -6.07 -10.07
N PRO A 452 16.05 -5.18 -10.87
CA PRO A 452 15.35 -3.95 -11.23
C PRO A 452 14.06 -4.31 -11.97
N CYS A 453 13.00 -3.65 -11.61
CA CYS A 453 11.76 -3.71 -12.36
C CYS A 453 11.97 -3.02 -13.70
N ILE A 454 12.06 -3.80 -14.79
CA ILE A 454 12.47 -3.30 -16.11
C ILE A 454 11.27 -2.81 -16.93
N SER A 455 10.04 -3.07 -16.50
CA SER A 455 8.84 -2.69 -17.25
C SER A 455 7.68 -2.27 -16.34
N LEU A 456 6.72 -1.58 -16.91
CA LEU A 456 5.44 -1.21 -16.27
C LEU A 456 4.58 -2.42 -15.87
N THR A 457 5.04 -3.62 -16.15
CA THR A 457 4.42 -4.89 -15.74
C THR A 457 4.98 -5.41 -14.42
N CYS A 458 5.85 -4.67 -13.79
CA CYS A 458 6.31 -4.94 -12.43
C CYS A 458 5.37 -4.37 -11.41
#